data_e3cd19e28207238ecc44213283c8d399
#
_entry.id   e3cd19e28207238ecc44213283c8d399
#
_cell.length_a   1.000
_cell.length_b   1.000
_cell.length_c   1.000
_cell.angle_alpha   90.00
_cell.angle_beta   90.00
_cell.angle_gamma   90.00
#
_symmetry.space_group_name_H-M   'P 1'
#
loop_
_entity.id
_entity.type
_entity.pdbx_description
1 polymer ?
#
loop_
_entity_poly.entity_id
_entity_poly.type
_entity_poly.pdbx_seq_one_letter_code
_entity_poly.pdbx_strand_id
1 'polypeptide(L)'
;PSGQTYTGRCRWVHGRNRRGQPRPQRGSDLTMSVEVSFKEALEGVSRKVSYRIPSTGTTETLTVKIPAGAVDGGKLRYRERGEYGSQGGARGDLVVTTRVAAHPFYTRDGADIHMDLPVSVYEACLGAEVVVPAPNGKDLKLKIPAGTQPGKVFRFKGMGAPDVKHKGSTGSFYVKVAIAVPRDLTDEEREALERLRDHDKRDPRGALKDKR
;
A
#
# COMPACT_ATOMS: atom_id res chain seq x y z
N PRO A 1 -5.53 51.17 86.99
CA PRO A 1 -4.77 50.03 86.70
C PRO A 1 -4.96 49.62 85.23
N SER A 2 -3.79 49.57 84.62
CA SER A 2 -3.37 48.76 83.46
C SER A 2 -4.14 48.89 82.18
N GLY A 3 -3.65 49.81 81.34
CA GLY A 3 -3.86 49.81 79.92
C GLY A 3 -2.91 48.81 79.19
N GLN A 4 -3.42 48.05 78.25
CA GLN A 4 -2.61 47.29 77.35
C GLN A 4 -2.91 47.80 75.90
N THR A 5 -1.91 48.46 75.33
CA THR A 5 -1.88 48.92 73.96
C THR A 5 -1.44 47.77 73.08
N TYR A 6 -2.33 47.25 72.18
CA TYR A 6 -1.96 46.31 71.16
C TYR A 6 -1.55 47.07 69.91
N THR A 7 -0.26 47.07 69.58
CA THR A 7 0.30 47.54 68.32
C THR A 7 0.24 46.36 67.33
N GLY A 8 -0.83 46.28 66.55
CA GLY A 8 -0.94 45.34 65.42
C GLY A 8 -0.09 45.80 64.24
N ARG A 9 1.00 45.12 64.00
CA ARG A 9 1.86 45.32 62.84
C ARG A 9 1.24 44.63 61.65
N CYS A 10 0.51 45.38 60.76
CA CYS A 10 0.03 44.86 59.48
C CYS A 10 1.24 44.52 58.58
N ARG A 11 1.50 43.23 58.43
CA ARG A 11 2.52 42.69 57.52
C ARG A 11 1.87 42.63 56.13
N TRP A 12 2.12 43.60 55.27
CA TRP A 12 1.76 43.53 53.84
C TRP A 12 2.55 42.44 53.19
N VAL A 13 1.90 41.28 52.92
CA VAL A 13 2.43 40.22 52.08
C VAL A 13 2.24 40.69 50.62
N HIS A 14 3.31 41.21 50.03
CA HIS A 14 3.35 41.45 48.59
C HIS A 14 3.34 40.09 47.89
N GLY A 15 2.17 39.62 47.56
CA GLY A 15 2.00 38.51 46.61
C GLY A 15 2.57 38.94 45.27
N ARG A 16 3.84 38.53 44.99
CA ARG A 16 4.40 38.62 43.66
C ARG A 16 3.58 37.73 42.77
N ASN A 17 2.60 38.30 42.07
CA ASN A 17 1.95 37.68 40.94
C ASN A 17 3.03 37.35 39.90
N ARG A 18 3.65 36.18 39.98
CA ARG A 18 4.46 35.61 38.91
C ARG A 18 3.48 35.29 37.78
N ARG A 19 3.17 36.30 36.94
CA ARG A 19 2.60 36.05 35.62
C ARG A 19 3.52 35.04 34.96
N GLY A 20 3.08 33.77 34.90
CA GLY A 20 3.86 32.71 34.31
C GLY A 20 4.26 33.16 32.91
N GLN A 21 5.56 33.21 32.65
CA GLN A 21 6.04 33.44 31.29
C GLN A 21 5.41 32.38 30.41
N PRO A 22 4.80 32.80 29.30
CA PRO A 22 4.18 31.85 28.41
C PRO A 22 5.23 30.85 27.95
N ARG A 23 4.95 29.57 28.16
CA ARG A 23 5.90 28.50 27.79
C ARG A 23 5.87 28.30 26.29
N PRO A 24 7.05 28.12 25.64
CA PRO A 24 7.13 27.76 24.22
C PRO A 24 6.25 26.53 23.93
N GLN A 25 5.33 26.66 23.01
CA GLN A 25 4.48 25.55 22.58
C GLN A 25 4.89 25.11 21.18
N ARG A 26 5.10 23.80 21.03
CA ARG A 26 5.41 23.19 19.73
C ARG A 26 4.22 23.34 18.77
N GLY A 27 4.50 23.63 17.51
CA GLY A 27 3.50 23.64 16.43
C GLY A 27 2.90 22.26 16.19
N SER A 28 1.70 22.25 15.67
CA SER A 28 0.98 21.02 15.30
C SER A 28 1.62 20.32 14.10
N ASP A 29 1.52 19.01 14.07
CA ASP A 29 1.95 18.24 12.90
C ASP A 29 0.94 18.41 11.76
N LEU A 30 1.43 18.55 10.53
CA LEU A 30 0.61 18.58 9.32
C LEU A 30 0.57 17.20 8.68
N THR A 31 -0.57 16.85 8.08
CA THR A 31 -0.73 15.59 7.37
C THR A 31 -1.15 15.86 5.92
N MET A 32 -0.51 15.16 4.99
CA MET A 32 -0.89 15.17 3.58
C MET A 32 -0.79 13.77 2.98
N SER A 33 -1.47 13.55 1.84
CA SER A 33 -1.36 12.31 1.07
C SER A 33 -0.71 12.58 -0.28
N VAL A 34 0.11 11.64 -0.73
CA VAL A 34 0.72 11.66 -2.07
C VAL A 34 0.35 10.37 -2.79
N GLU A 35 -0.30 10.52 -3.93
CA GLU A 35 -0.65 9.40 -4.79
C GLU A 35 0.52 9.05 -5.70
N VAL A 36 0.80 7.76 -5.80
CA VAL A 36 1.83 7.19 -6.69
C VAL A 36 1.25 6.00 -7.44
N SER A 37 1.72 5.78 -8.64
CA SER A 37 1.38 4.59 -9.40
C SER A 37 2.01 3.33 -8.77
N PHE A 38 1.46 2.17 -9.11
CA PHE A 38 2.01 0.89 -8.65
C PHE A 38 3.49 0.74 -9.02
N LYS A 39 3.88 1.12 -10.25
CA LYS A 39 5.26 1.07 -10.73
C LYS A 39 6.18 2.01 -9.94
N GLU A 40 5.78 3.26 -9.74
CA GLU A 40 6.53 4.22 -8.93
C GLU A 40 6.73 3.76 -7.48
N ALA A 41 5.72 3.07 -6.92
CA ALA A 41 5.83 2.50 -5.58
C ALA A 41 6.84 1.34 -5.51
N LEU A 42 7.03 0.58 -6.60
CA LEU A 42 8.03 -0.49 -6.68
C LEU A 42 9.44 0.05 -6.86
N GLU A 43 9.63 0.98 -7.78
CA GLU A 43 10.95 1.52 -8.16
C GLU A 43 11.44 2.61 -7.20
N GLY A 44 10.49 3.26 -6.51
CA GLY A 44 10.73 4.47 -5.74
C GLY A 44 10.75 5.72 -6.62
N VAL A 45 10.29 6.82 -6.08
CA VAL A 45 10.18 8.09 -6.81
C VAL A 45 10.45 9.27 -5.89
N SER A 46 11.00 10.34 -6.46
CA SER A 46 11.11 11.64 -5.80
C SER A 46 10.12 12.60 -6.43
N ARG A 47 9.14 13.06 -5.65
CA ARG A 47 8.08 13.95 -6.13
C ARG A 47 8.13 15.28 -5.38
N LYS A 48 8.05 16.39 -6.11
CA LYS A 48 7.88 17.72 -5.52
C LYS A 48 6.40 17.90 -5.17
N VAL A 49 6.13 18.21 -3.91
CA VAL A 49 4.78 18.49 -3.41
C VAL A 49 4.74 19.87 -2.77
N SER A 50 3.67 20.60 -3.03
CA SER A 50 3.42 21.90 -2.41
C SER A 50 2.31 21.73 -1.37
N TYR A 51 2.54 22.28 -0.18
CA TYR A 51 1.56 22.25 0.90
C TYR A 51 1.45 23.62 1.54
N ARG A 52 0.27 23.94 2.03
CA ARG A 52 -0.01 25.23 2.68
C ARG A 52 0.11 25.08 4.19
N ILE A 53 0.77 26.05 4.81
CA ILE A 53 0.86 26.15 6.27
C ILE A 53 -0.30 27.04 6.75
N PRO A 54 -1.30 26.50 7.47
CA PRO A 54 -2.48 27.27 7.86
C PRO A 54 -2.17 28.49 8.71
N SER A 55 -1.21 28.42 9.62
CA SER A 55 -0.84 29.51 10.55
C SER A 55 -0.30 30.76 9.86
N THR A 56 0.43 30.60 8.76
CA THR A 56 1.04 31.72 8.03
C THR A 56 0.41 31.98 6.66
N GLY A 57 -0.42 31.04 6.18
CA GLY A 57 -0.99 31.06 4.83
C GLY A 57 0.04 30.85 3.71
N THR A 58 1.31 30.62 4.05
CA THR A 58 2.39 30.42 3.08
C THR A 58 2.34 29.01 2.48
N THR A 59 2.72 28.91 1.20
CA THR A 59 2.87 27.62 0.52
C THR A 59 4.36 27.28 0.47
N GLU A 60 4.71 26.14 1.04
CA GLU A 60 6.05 25.56 0.95
C GLU A 60 6.08 24.39 -0.04
N THR A 61 7.21 24.23 -0.72
CA THR A 61 7.45 23.10 -1.62
C THR A 61 8.52 22.19 -1.02
N LEU A 62 8.21 20.89 -0.97
CA LEU A 62 9.10 19.86 -0.44
C LEU A 62 9.29 18.75 -1.47
N THR A 63 10.53 18.27 -1.63
CA THR A 63 10.79 17.05 -2.38
C THR A 63 10.61 15.83 -1.46
N VAL A 64 9.53 15.08 -1.68
CA VAL A 64 9.24 13.84 -0.97
C VAL A 64 9.93 12.69 -1.69
N LYS A 65 10.82 11.99 -1.01
CA LYS A 65 11.47 10.77 -1.50
C LYS A 65 10.69 9.57 -1.02
N ILE A 66 10.03 8.89 -1.94
CA ILE A 66 9.30 7.66 -1.70
C ILE A 66 10.26 6.49 -1.97
N PRO A 67 10.57 5.66 -0.98
CA PRO A 67 11.52 4.56 -1.17
C PRO A 67 10.93 3.48 -2.09
N ALA A 68 11.82 2.74 -2.76
CA ALA A 68 11.43 1.55 -3.50
C ALA A 68 10.75 0.54 -2.57
N GLY A 69 9.66 -0.04 -3.03
CA GLY A 69 8.84 -0.95 -2.23
C GLY A 69 7.88 -0.25 -1.27
N ALA A 70 7.61 1.05 -1.41
CA ALA A 70 6.64 1.76 -0.59
C ALA A 70 5.27 1.05 -0.62
N VAL A 71 4.64 0.92 0.55
CA VAL A 71 3.33 0.29 0.70
C VAL A 71 2.23 1.35 0.77
N ASP A 72 1.00 0.96 0.42
CA ASP A 72 -0.16 1.82 0.62
C ASP A 72 -0.35 2.14 2.11
N GLY A 73 -0.69 3.40 2.41
CA GLY A 73 -0.78 3.89 3.79
C GLY A 73 0.56 4.10 4.49
N GLY A 74 1.70 3.90 3.81
CA GLY A 74 3.03 4.15 4.34
C GLY A 74 3.20 5.61 4.75
N LYS A 75 3.79 5.88 5.93
CA LYS A 75 3.96 7.23 6.48
C LYS A 75 5.42 7.65 6.44
N LEU A 76 5.69 8.79 5.81
CA LEU A 76 6.99 9.43 5.76
C LEU A 76 6.96 10.70 6.61
N ARG A 77 7.84 10.80 7.59
CA ARG A 77 7.88 11.94 8.51
C ARG A 77 9.04 12.87 8.17
N TYR A 78 8.70 14.12 7.91
CA TYR A 78 9.64 15.21 7.67
C TYR A 78 9.62 16.15 8.86
N ARG A 79 10.71 16.17 9.61
CA ARG A 79 10.84 16.97 10.85
C ARG A 79 10.83 18.45 10.53
N GLU A 80 10.24 19.25 11.45
CA GLU A 80 10.22 20.72 11.39
C GLU A 80 9.61 21.30 10.10
N ARG A 81 8.65 20.56 9.50
CA ARG A 81 7.91 20.96 8.28
C ARG A 81 6.41 21.14 8.52
N GLY A 82 5.98 21.07 9.77
CA GLY A 82 4.60 21.32 10.18
C GLY A 82 4.32 22.77 10.49
N GLU A 83 3.33 23.03 11.34
CA GLU A 83 2.93 24.34 11.83
C GLU A 83 4.05 25.02 12.64
N TYR A 84 4.06 26.34 12.62
CA TYR A 84 4.95 27.11 13.49
C TYR A 84 4.50 27.00 14.96
N GLY A 85 5.46 26.83 15.85
CA GLY A 85 5.19 26.87 17.28
C GLY A 85 4.91 28.29 17.77
N SER A 86 4.14 28.42 18.86
CA SER A 86 3.91 29.70 19.52
C SER A 86 5.02 30.02 20.50
N GLN A 87 5.30 31.30 20.69
CA GLN A 87 6.25 31.83 21.69
C GLN A 87 7.68 31.24 21.59
N GLY A 88 8.17 31.07 20.35
CA GLY A 88 9.49 30.49 20.10
C GLY A 88 9.54 28.97 20.22
N GLY A 89 8.39 28.28 20.26
CA GLY A 89 8.32 26.83 20.22
C GLY A 89 8.77 26.26 18.87
N ALA A 90 9.30 25.03 18.89
CA ALA A 90 9.71 24.32 17.67
C ALA A 90 8.53 24.08 16.71
N ARG A 91 8.81 24.03 15.41
CA ARG A 91 7.80 23.62 14.41
C ARG A 91 7.35 22.19 14.65
N GLY A 92 6.12 21.89 14.21
CA GLY A 92 5.61 20.53 14.07
C GLY A 92 6.29 19.79 12.92
N ASP A 93 5.88 18.59 12.70
CA ASP A 93 6.38 17.75 11.60
C ASP A 93 5.34 17.67 10.47
N LEU A 94 5.81 17.34 9.26
CA LEU A 94 4.93 17.00 8.14
C LEU A 94 4.92 15.48 7.99
N VAL A 95 3.74 14.89 8.10
CA VAL A 95 3.50 13.46 7.87
C VAL A 95 2.89 13.26 6.49
N VAL A 96 3.66 12.67 5.58
CA VAL A 96 3.21 12.36 4.22
C VAL A 96 2.78 10.90 4.17
N THR A 97 1.51 10.65 3.86
CA THR A 97 0.96 9.31 3.67
C THR A 97 1.00 8.96 2.19
N THR A 98 1.65 7.86 1.86
CA THR A 98 1.70 7.34 0.48
C THR A 98 0.40 6.62 0.17
N ARG A 99 -0.25 6.97 -0.95
CA ARG A 99 -1.38 6.22 -1.51
C ARG A 99 -0.95 5.59 -2.82
N VAL A 100 -1.02 4.26 -2.89
CA VAL A 100 -0.67 3.52 -4.10
C VAL A 100 -1.92 3.27 -4.91
N ALA A 101 -1.93 3.76 -6.16
CA ALA A 101 -3.04 3.51 -7.06
C ALA A 101 -3.19 2.00 -7.34
N ALA A 102 -4.43 1.50 -7.34
CA ALA A 102 -4.71 0.12 -7.69
C ALA A 102 -4.27 -0.17 -9.13
N HIS A 103 -3.68 -1.34 -9.34
CA HIS A 103 -3.30 -1.79 -10.67
C HIS A 103 -4.31 -2.81 -11.18
N PRO A 104 -4.70 -2.78 -12.49
CA PRO A 104 -5.73 -3.66 -13.02
C PRO A 104 -5.36 -5.16 -12.97
N PHE A 105 -4.07 -5.49 -12.99
CA PHE A 105 -3.59 -6.87 -13.06
C PHE A 105 -2.83 -7.33 -11.82
N TYR A 106 -2.26 -6.42 -11.05
CA TYR A 106 -1.43 -6.78 -9.91
C TYR A 106 -2.10 -6.40 -8.60
N THR A 107 -2.09 -7.35 -7.67
CA THR A 107 -2.37 -7.11 -6.26
C THR A 107 -1.11 -7.33 -5.45
N ARG A 108 -0.96 -6.63 -4.34
CA ARG A 108 0.23 -6.68 -3.51
C ARG A 108 -0.12 -7.11 -2.10
N ASP A 109 0.67 -8.05 -1.57
CA ASP A 109 0.64 -8.45 -0.17
C ASP A 109 2.06 -8.36 0.41
N GLY A 110 2.29 -7.32 1.21
CA GLY A 110 3.63 -7.04 1.72
C GLY A 110 4.67 -6.80 0.61
N ALA A 111 5.66 -7.68 0.50
CA ALA A 111 6.66 -7.69 -0.57
C ALA A 111 6.25 -8.58 -1.75
N ASP A 112 5.26 -9.44 -1.58
CA ASP A 112 4.81 -10.36 -2.62
C ASP A 112 3.79 -9.68 -3.55
N ILE A 113 3.81 -10.07 -4.81
CA ILE A 113 2.90 -9.56 -5.85
C ILE A 113 2.15 -10.74 -6.44
N HIS A 114 0.85 -10.57 -6.61
CA HIS A 114 -0.06 -11.57 -7.17
C HIS A 114 -0.68 -11.06 -8.46
N MET A 115 -0.89 -11.96 -9.39
CA MET A 115 -1.57 -11.72 -10.66
C MET A 115 -2.46 -12.90 -11.00
N ASP A 116 -3.69 -12.63 -11.41
CA ASP A 116 -4.55 -13.64 -12.03
C ASP A 116 -4.27 -13.64 -13.54
N LEU A 117 -3.77 -14.78 -14.03
CA LEU A 117 -3.45 -14.99 -15.44
C LEU A 117 -4.64 -15.69 -16.13
N PRO A 118 -5.35 -15.00 -17.03
CA PRO A 118 -6.36 -15.66 -17.85
C PRO A 118 -5.69 -16.62 -18.82
N VAL A 119 -6.12 -17.86 -18.80
CA VAL A 119 -5.65 -18.96 -19.66
C VAL A 119 -6.87 -19.59 -20.31
N SER A 120 -6.82 -19.82 -21.59
CA SER A 120 -7.91 -20.48 -22.29
C SER A 120 -8.06 -21.96 -21.86
N VAL A 121 -9.26 -22.51 -22.01
CA VAL A 121 -9.50 -23.93 -21.75
C VAL A 121 -8.56 -24.82 -22.57
N TYR A 122 -8.29 -24.44 -23.83
CA TYR A 122 -7.42 -25.19 -24.74
C TYR A 122 -5.98 -25.21 -24.25
N GLU A 123 -5.44 -24.05 -23.83
CA GLU A 123 -4.09 -23.95 -23.25
C GLU A 123 -3.97 -24.73 -21.95
N ALA A 124 -5.01 -24.69 -21.12
CA ALA A 124 -5.01 -25.45 -19.86
C ALA A 124 -5.05 -26.97 -20.09
N CYS A 125 -5.77 -27.44 -21.11
CA CYS A 125 -5.88 -28.86 -21.42
C CYS A 125 -4.64 -29.40 -22.14
N LEU A 126 -4.14 -28.68 -23.14
CA LEU A 126 -3.07 -29.14 -24.01
C LEU A 126 -1.68 -28.73 -23.52
N GLY A 127 -1.61 -27.76 -22.63
CA GLY A 127 -0.38 -27.09 -22.25
C GLY A 127 -0.01 -26.01 -23.25
N ALA A 128 0.65 -24.95 -22.76
CA ALA A 128 1.08 -23.83 -23.58
C ALA A 128 2.31 -23.15 -22.98
N GLU A 129 3.00 -22.37 -23.78
CA GLU A 129 3.99 -21.41 -23.32
C GLU A 129 3.40 -20.00 -23.48
N VAL A 130 3.16 -19.31 -22.37
CA VAL A 130 2.56 -17.97 -22.35
C VAL A 130 3.56 -16.95 -21.84
N VAL A 131 3.47 -15.74 -22.38
CA VAL A 131 4.28 -14.62 -21.91
C VAL A 131 3.50 -13.87 -20.85
N VAL A 132 4.11 -13.72 -19.68
CA VAL A 132 3.53 -13.04 -18.52
C VAL A 132 4.34 -11.79 -18.24
N PRO A 133 3.73 -10.59 -18.26
CA PRO A 133 4.42 -9.38 -17.87
C PRO A 133 4.75 -9.43 -16.37
N ALA A 134 6.01 -9.20 -16.03
CA ALA A 134 6.42 -9.12 -14.64
C ALA A 134 6.30 -7.68 -14.11
N PRO A 135 6.14 -7.51 -12.79
CA PRO A 135 6.00 -6.18 -12.19
C PRO A 135 7.20 -5.24 -12.42
N ASN A 136 8.38 -5.80 -12.70
CA ASN A 136 9.60 -5.08 -13.04
C ASN A 136 9.71 -4.68 -14.53
N GLY A 137 8.63 -4.87 -15.31
CA GLY A 137 8.57 -4.53 -16.73
C GLY A 137 9.26 -5.53 -17.67
N LYS A 138 9.71 -6.69 -17.16
CA LYS A 138 10.28 -7.76 -17.99
C LYS A 138 9.20 -8.79 -18.35
N ASP A 139 9.30 -9.36 -19.53
CA ASP A 139 8.44 -10.46 -19.93
C ASP A 139 9.02 -11.80 -19.46
N LEU A 140 8.17 -12.60 -18.83
CA LEU A 140 8.50 -13.94 -18.35
C LEU A 140 7.80 -14.99 -19.22
N LYS A 141 8.55 -15.98 -19.68
CA LYS A 141 7.97 -17.15 -20.33
C LYS A 141 7.54 -18.17 -19.27
N LEU A 142 6.24 -18.42 -19.21
CA LEU A 142 5.64 -19.39 -18.30
C LEU A 142 5.16 -20.59 -19.10
N LYS A 143 5.72 -21.76 -18.80
CA LYS A 143 5.26 -23.04 -19.37
C LYS A 143 4.12 -23.57 -18.49
N ILE A 144 2.94 -23.66 -19.07
CA ILE A 144 1.73 -24.23 -18.48
C ILE A 144 1.68 -25.72 -18.86
N PRO A 145 1.79 -26.64 -17.90
CA PRO A 145 1.65 -28.08 -18.18
C PRO A 145 0.24 -28.44 -18.67
N ALA A 146 0.13 -29.44 -19.52
CA ALA A 146 -1.17 -29.99 -19.90
C ALA A 146 -1.96 -30.49 -18.67
N GLY A 147 -3.28 -30.27 -18.67
CA GLY A 147 -4.15 -30.62 -17.56
C GLY A 147 -4.06 -29.67 -16.37
N THR A 148 -3.55 -28.45 -16.54
CA THR A 148 -3.48 -27.43 -15.49
C THR A 148 -4.89 -27.06 -15.01
N GLN A 149 -5.10 -27.14 -13.69
CA GLN A 149 -6.38 -26.84 -13.07
C GLN A 149 -6.49 -25.34 -12.70
N PRO A 150 -7.71 -24.77 -12.64
CA PRO A 150 -7.94 -23.41 -12.18
C PRO A 150 -7.43 -23.25 -10.74
N GLY A 151 -6.85 -22.08 -10.46
CA GLY A 151 -6.26 -21.79 -9.16
C GLY A 151 -4.83 -22.29 -8.97
N LYS A 152 -4.24 -22.99 -9.94
CA LYS A 152 -2.81 -23.36 -9.90
C LYS A 152 -1.96 -22.09 -9.81
N VAL A 153 -1.00 -22.07 -8.89
CA VAL A 153 -0.13 -20.93 -8.64
C VAL A 153 1.30 -21.27 -9.07
N PHE A 154 1.88 -20.39 -9.86
CA PHE A 154 3.29 -20.41 -10.24
C PHE A 154 4.02 -19.30 -9.49
N ARG A 155 5.16 -19.63 -8.87
CA ARG A 155 5.96 -18.71 -8.07
C ARG A 155 7.27 -18.37 -8.75
N PHE A 156 7.53 -17.08 -8.90
CA PHE A 156 8.82 -16.53 -9.37
C PHE A 156 9.50 -15.84 -8.19
N LYS A 157 10.54 -16.47 -7.64
CA LYS A 157 11.29 -15.94 -6.50
C LYS A 157 12.07 -14.68 -6.90
N GLY A 158 12.09 -13.68 -6.02
CA GLY A 158 12.84 -12.45 -6.23
C GLY A 158 12.29 -11.51 -7.30
N MET A 159 11.04 -11.75 -7.78
CA MET A 159 10.37 -10.93 -8.79
C MET A 159 9.19 -10.12 -8.22
N GLY A 160 9.05 -10.08 -6.92
CA GLY A 160 8.08 -9.25 -6.21
C GLY A 160 8.57 -7.82 -5.97
N ALA A 161 7.99 -7.17 -4.99
CA ALA A 161 8.40 -5.83 -4.55
C ALA A 161 9.65 -5.89 -3.66
N PRO A 162 10.49 -4.85 -3.65
CA PRO A 162 11.51 -4.67 -2.64
C PRO A 162 10.89 -4.61 -1.24
N ASP A 163 11.49 -5.28 -0.27
CA ASP A 163 11.03 -5.23 1.11
C ASP A 163 11.62 -4.00 1.83
N VAL A 164 10.75 -3.09 2.25
CA VAL A 164 11.16 -1.87 2.98
C VAL A 164 11.73 -2.21 4.36
N LYS A 165 11.28 -3.31 4.97
CA LYS A 165 11.72 -3.74 6.31
C LYS A 165 13.07 -4.43 6.28
N HIS A 166 13.32 -5.23 5.25
CA HIS A 166 14.54 -6.01 5.09
C HIS A 166 15.28 -5.55 3.84
N LYS A 167 16.18 -4.59 3.99
CA LYS A 167 16.97 -4.03 2.88
C LYS A 167 17.71 -5.12 2.12
N GLY A 168 17.56 -5.13 0.80
CA GLY A 168 18.16 -6.11 -0.09
C GLY A 168 17.35 -7.39 -0.30
N SER A 169 16.21 -7.53 0.38
CA SER A 169 15.25 -8.60 0.14
C SER A 169 14.20 -8.15 -0.87
N THR A 170 13.82 -9.05 -1.77
CA THR A 170 12.76 -8.87 -2.74
C THR A 170 11.78 -10.02 -2.58
N GLY A 171 10.49 -9.71 -2.57
CA GLY A 171 9.43 -10.70 -2.48
C GLY A 171 9.34 -11.58 -3.72
N SER A 172 8.30 -12.39 -3.79
CA SER A 172 8.03 -13.28 -4.92
C SER A 172 6.86 -12.72 -5.74
N PHE A 173 6.86 -13.10 -7.02
CA PHE A 173 5.73 -12.87 -7.90
C PHE A 173 4.96 -14.17 -8.06
N TYR A 174 3.67 -14.15 -7.77
CA TYR A 174 2.75 -15.28 -7.84
C TYR A 174 1.78 -15.09 -8.98
N VAL A 175 1.75 -16.03 -9.89
CA VAL A 175 0.85 -16.06 -11.04
C VAL A 175 -0.16 -17.18 -10.83
N LYS A 176 -1.42 -16.82 -10.60
CA LYS A 176 -2.53 -17.74 -10.39
C LYS A 176 -3.31 -17.93 -11.68
N VAL A 177 -3.48 -19.15 -12.10
CA VAL A 177 -4.23 -19.49 -13.33
C VAL A 177 -5.72 -19.30 -13.10
N ALA A 178 -6.33 -18.47 -13.95
CA ALA A 178 -7.77 -18.29 -14.07
C ALA A 178 -8.21 -18.80 -15.45
N ILE A 179 -9.00 -19.87 -15.48
CA ILE A 179 -9.44 -20.45 -16.75
C ILE A 179 -10.54 -19.57 -17.35
N ALA A 180 -10.29 -19.07 -18.55
CA ALA A 180 -11.26 -18.31 -19.34
C ALA A 180 -11.99 -19.25 -20.29
N VAL A 181 -13.31 -19.29 -20.16
CA VAL A 181 -14.20 -20.03 -21.06
C VAL A 181 -14.78 -19.06 -22.09
N PRO A 182 -14.72 -19.37 -23.40
CA PRO A 182 -15.33 -18.55 -24.42
C PRO A 182 -16.83 -18.41 -24.19
N ARG A 183 -17.35 -17.19 -24.37
CA ARG A 183 -18.78 -16.90 -24.17
C ARG A 183 -19.58 -17.14 -25.44
N ASP A 184 -19.02 -16.72 -26.57
CA ASP A 184 -19.64 -16.81 -27.88
C ASP A 184 -18.91 -17.90 -28.68
N LEU A 185 -19.64 -18.92 -29.07
CA LEU A 185 -19.13 -20.05 -29.83
C LEU A 185 -19.76 -20.01 -31.23
N THR A 186 -18.96 -20.23 -32.25
CA THR A 186 -19.46 -20.54 -33.59
C THR A 186 -20.12 -21.92 -33.62
N ASP A 187 -20.89 -22.21 -34.62
CA ASP A 187 -21.55 -23.52 -34.78
C ASP A 187 -20.51 -24.66 -34.87
N GLU A 188 -19.41 -24.42 -35.60
CA GLU A 188 -18.29 -25.37 -35.71
C GLU A 188 -17.59 -25.65 -34.37
N GLU A 189 -17.34 -24.61 -33.59
CA GLU A 189 -16.73 -24.75 -32.25
C GLU A 189 -17.66 -25.50 -31.30
N ARG A 190 -18.96 -25.23 -31.36
CA ARG A 190 -19.98 -25.91 -30.59
C ARG A 190 -19.98 -27.41 -30.91
N GLU A 191 -20.01 -27.75 -32.21
CA GLU A 191 -20.01 -29.15 -32.66
C GLU A 191 -18.74 -29.88 -32.21
N ALA A 192 -17.57 -29.23 -32.28
CA ALA A 192 -16.32 -29.81 -31.81
C ALA A 192 -16.33 -30.09 -30.29
N LEU A 193 -16.87 -29.15 -29.47
CA LEU A 193 -17.01 -29.32 -28.05
C LEU A 193 -18.04 -30.40 -27.69
N GLU A 194 -19.13 -30.56 -28.46
CA GLU A 194 -20.11 -31.62 -28.27
C GLU A 194 -19.50 -32.99 -28.53
N ARG A 195 -18.75 -33.15 -29.59
CA ARG A 195 -17.99 -34.38 -29.88
C ARG A 195 -17.02 -34.72 -28.71
N LEU A 196 -16.30 -33.71 -28.19
CA LEU A 196 -15.37 -33.90 -27.09
C LEU A 196 -16.13 -34.33 -25.81
N ARG A 197 -17.26 -33.69 -25.51
CA ARG A 197 -18.14 -34.05 -24.38
C ARG A 197 -18.60 -35.50 -24.47
N ASP A 198 -19.01 -35.96 -25.65
CA ASP A 198 -19.55 -37.29 -25.84
C ASP A 198 -18.49 -38.42 -25.66
N HIS A 199 -17.22 -38.07 -25.91
CA HIS A 199 -16.08 -38.94 -25.64
C HIS A 199 -15.60 -38.88 -24.19
N ASP A 200 -15.92 -37.85 -23.42
CA ASP A 200 -15.46 -37.70 -22.04
C ASP A 200 -16.33 -38.48 -21.06
N LYS A 201 -15.80 -39.57 -20.53
CA LYS A 201 -16.47 -40.43 -19.54
C LYS A 201 -16.23 -40.00 -18.08
N ARG A 202 -15.46 -38.92 -17.86
CA ARG A 202 -15.14 -38.47 -16.50
C ARG A 202 -16.33 -37.77 -15.89
N ASP A 203 -16.64 -38.10 -14.61
CA ASP A 203 -17.64 -37.38 -13.82
C ASP A 203 -16.93 -36.42 -12.84
N PRO A 204 -16.87 -35.13 -13.13
CA PRO A 204 -16.22 -34.16 -12.27
C PRO A 204 -16.93 -33.99 -10.92
N ARG A 205 -18.15 -34.51 -10.78
CA ARG A 205 -18.99 -34.47 -9.57
C ARG A 205 -19.06 -35.81 -8.83
N GLY A 206 -18.32 -36.82 -9.28
CA GLY A 206 -18.33 -38.16 -8.65
C GLY A 206 -18.03 -38.09 -7.15
N ALA A 207 -17.03 -37.30 -6.75
CA ALA A 207 -16.66 -37.14 -5.34
C ALA A 207 -17.75 -36.47 -4.47
N LEU A 208 -18.75 -35.82 -5.06
CA LEU A 208 -19.87 -35.24 -4.31
C LEU A 208 -20.95 -36.26 -4.00
N LYS A 209 -21.00 -37.35 -4.76
CA LYS A 209 -21.99 -38.44 -4.58
C LYS A 209 -21.62 -39.37 -3.43
N ASP A 210 -20.29 -39.52 -3.17
CA ASP A 210 -19.78 -40.43 -2.13
C ASP A 210 -19.89 -39.87 -0.70
N LYS A 211 -20.33 -38.61 -0.56
CA LYS A 211 -20.47 -37.92 0.75
C LYS A 211 -21.93 -37.71 1.18
N ARG A 212 -22.90 -38.41 0.56
CA ARG A 212 -24.31 -38.39 0.99
C ARG A 212 -24.69 -39.63 1.81
#